data_be51a84b58494ef92c66fa3faa066768
#
_entry.id   be51a84b58494ef92c66fa3faa066768
#
_cell.length_a   1.000
_cell.length_b   1.000
_cell.length_c   1.000
_cell.angle_alpha   90.00
_cell.angle_beta   90.00
_cell.angle_gamma   90.00
#
_symmetry.space_group_name_H-M   'P 1'
#
loop_
_entity.id
_entity.type
_entity.pdbx_description
1 polymer ?
#
loop_
_entity_poly.entity_id
_entity_poly.type
_entity_poly.pdbx_seq_one_letter_code
_entity_poly.pdbx_strand_id
1 'polypeptide(L)'
;MHLGVAMFFTDYSMTPEELAIAAEQRGFDSIWSPEHSHIPVSRKSAFPSGGELPKKYYDAMDPFVALMAAAAVTKKIKVGTGVCLVAQRDPIQTAKLVASIDQLSNGRFLFGIGNGWNRDEMENHGTKFESRHKLARERVEAMKAIWTKSKPEYHGEMVNFDPMMTWPKPAQKPHPPILVGGAFPYAARRAIRYATAGCRTARGRSTRTCATCCPSSARWRPRPSAKCR
;
A
#
# COMPACT_ATOMS: atom_id res chain seq x y z
N MET A 1 -16.28 -14.14 1.51
CA MET A 1 -14.81 -14.22 1.60
C MET A 1 -14.24 -13.34 0.50
N HIS A 2 -13.26 -12.48 0.79
CA HIS A 2 -12.62 -11.65 -0.25
C HIS A 2 -11.32 -12.33 -0.69
N LEU A 3 -11.16 -12.51 -2.01
CA LEU A 3 -9.99 -13.13 -2.62
C LEU A 3 -9.21 -12.09 -3.44
N GLY A 4 -7.91 -12.05 -3.27
CA GLY A 4 -7.03 -11.18 -4.04
C GLY A 4 -5.83 -11.94 -4.62
N VAL A 5 -5.29 -11.41 -5.70
CA VAL A 5 -4.07 -11.91 -6.34
C VAL A 5 -2.93 -10.91 -6.07
N ALA A 6 -1.75 -11.42 -5.72
CA ALA A 6 -0.55 -10.60 -5.55
C ALA A 6 0.53 -11.05 -6.53
N MET A 7 1.14 -10.11 -7.24
CA MET A 7 2.22 -10.39 -8.16
C MET A 7 3.29 -9.28 -8.11
N PHE A 8 4.56 -9.67 -8.25
CA PHE A 8 5.62 -8.76 -8.63
C PHE A 8 5.50 -8.52 -10.14
N PHE A 9 5.15 -7.31 -10.52
CA PHE A 9 5.16 -6.92 -11.93
C PHE A 9 6.59 -6.61 -12.34
N THR A 10 7.03 -7.26 -13.41
CA THR A 10 8.37 -7.15 -14.00
C THR A 10 8.25 -7.04 -15.51
N ASP A 11 9.33 -6.77 -16.21
CA ASP A 11 9.40 -6.73 -17.67
C ASP A 11 9.18 -8.09 -18.36
N TYR A 12 9.25 -9.18 -17.61
CA TYR A 12 9.02 -10.56 -18.08
C TYR A 12 7.79 -11.24 -17.45
N SER A 13 7.04 -10.54 -16.62
CA SER A 13 5.78 -11.08 -16.05
C SER A 13 4.59 -10.81 -16.98
N MET A 14 3.43 -11.38 -16.64
CA MET A 14 2.16 -10.89 -17.15
C MET A 14 2.04 -9.40 -16.82
N THR A 15 1.51 -8.61 -17.76
CA THR A 15 1.35 -7.16 -17.54
C THR A 15 0.31 -6.86 -16.45
N PRO A 16 0.37 -5.70 -15.80
CA PRO A 16 -0.64 -5.29 -14.82
C PRO A 16 -2.05 -5.30 -15.39
N GLU A 17 -2.22 -4.88 -16.64
CA GLU A 17 -3.48 -4.82 -17.37
C GLU A 17 -4.06 -6.22 -17.62
N GLU A 18 -3.24 -7.14 -18.14
CA GLU A 18 -3.67 -8.51 -18.42
C GLU A 18 -4.11 -9.23 -17.15
N LEU A 19 -3.30 -9.12 -16.07
CA LEU A 19 -3.65 -9.72 -14.79
C LEU A 19 -4.94 -9.12 -14.23
N ALA A 20 -5.11 -7.81 -14.32
CA ALA A 20 -6.28 -7.12 -13.77
C ALA A 20 -7.56 -7.51 -14.51
N ILE A 21 -7.54 -7.55 -15.83
CA ILE A 21 -8.68 -8.00 -16.66
C ILE A 21 -9.01 -9.46 -16.34
N ALA A 22 -8.00 -10.35 -16.32
CA ALA A 22 -8.20 -11.76 -16.06
C ALA A 22 -8.76 -12.01 -14.64
N ALA A 23 -8.27 -11.26 -13.64
CA ALA A 23 -8.73 -11.38 -12.27
C ALA A 23 -10.17 -10.85 -12.10
N GLU A 24 -10.48 -9.69 -12.69
CA GLU A 24 -11.82 -9.11 -12.64
C GLU A 24 -12.86 -10.05 -13.31
N GLN A 25 -12.55 -10.61 -14.47
CA GLN A 25 -13.40 -11.56 -15.17
C GLN A 25 -13.68 -12.85 -14.38
N ARG A 26 -12.74 -13.26 -13.53
CA ARG A 26 -12.83 -14.44 -12.66
C ARG A 26 -13.42 -14.16 -11.28
N GLY A 27 -13.85 -12.91 -11.04
CA GLY A 27 -14.50 -12.52 -9.79
C GLY A 27 -13.57 -12.36 -8.59
N PHE A 28 -12.27 -12.12 -8.80
CA PHE A 28 -11.38 -11.72 -7.71
C PHE A 28 -11.73 -10.30 -7.24
N ASP A 29 -11.59 -10.08 -5.93
CA ASP A 29 -11.91 -8.79 -5.30
C ASP A 29 -10.80 -7.75 -5.45
N SER A 30 -9.54 -8.18 -5.56
CA SER A 30 -8.39 -7.27 -5.57
C SER A 30 -7.13 -7.85 -6.19
N ILE A 31 -6.27 -6.95 -6.69
CA ILE A 31 -4.89 -7.25 -7.09
C ILE A 31 -3.92 -6.41 -6.25
N TRP A 32 -2.72 -6.94 -6.03
CA TRP A 32 -1.73 -6.36 -5.13
C TRP A 32 -0.34 -6.38 -5.77
N SER A 33 0.36 -5.24 -5.69
CA SER A 33 1.75 -5.12 -6.12
C SER A 33 2.65 -4.82 -4.92
N PRO A 34 3.69 -5.62 -4.65
CA PRO A 34 4.70 -5.31 -3.65
C PRO A 34 5.66 -4.23 -4.16
N GLU A 35 6.49 -3.72 -3.26
CA GLU A 35 7.47 -2.69 -3.55
C GLU A 35 8.88 -3.10 -3.14
N HIS A 36 9.81 -2.90 -4.05
CA HIS A 36 11.23 -2.67 -3.82
C HIS A 36 11.70 -1.65 -4.85
N SER A 37 12.32 -0.55 -4.40
CA SER A 37 12.84 0.46 -5.33
C SER A 37 14.11 -0.03 -6.01
N HIS A 38 14.91 -0.79 -5.29
CA HIS A 38 16.14 -1.44 -5.73
C HIS A 38 16.59 -2.47 -4.71
N ILE A 39 17.50 -3.33 -5.10
CA ILE A 39 18.17 -4.24 -4.18
C ILE A 39 19.66 -3.93 -4.20
N PRO A 40 20.25 -3.47 -3.09
CA PRO A 40 21.68 -3.18 -3.03
C PRO A 40 22.54 -4.41 -3.35
N VAL A 41 23.57 -4.23 -4.18
CA VAL A 41 24.50 -5.31 -4.59
C VAL A 41 25.24 -5.91 -3.40
N SER A 42 25.47 -5.12 -2.36
CA SER A 42 26.14 -5.55 -1.13
C SER A 42 25.47 -6.73 -0.44
N ARG A 43 24.14 -6.91 -0.62
CA ARG A 43 23.34 -8.00 -0.04
C ARG A 43 23.59 -8.24 1.46
N LYS A 44 23.87 -7.17 2.23
CA LYS A 44 24.14 -7.26 3.68
C LYS A 44 22.90 -7.69 4.46
N SER A 45 21.71 -7.28 3.99
CA SER A 45 20.43 -7.66 4.61
C SER A 45 20.03 -9.05 4.14
N ALA A 46 19.94 -10.00 5.06
CA ALA A 46 19.47 -11.36 4.76
C ALA A 46 18.01 -11.38 4.31
N PHE A 47 17.68 -12.23 3.34
CA PHE A 47 16.30 -12.41 2.90
C PHE A 47 15.48 -13.04 4.04
N PRO A 48 14.35 -12.44 4.46
CA PRO A 48 13.60 -12.90 5.62
C PRO A 48 13.05 -14.32 5.56
N SER A 49 12.91 -14.87 4.35
CA SER A 49 12.45 -16.25 4.15
C SER A 49 13.59 -17.26 4.09
N GLY A 50 14.85 -16.78 4.19
CA GLY A 50 16.06 -17.60 4.01
C GLY A 50 16.39 -17.86 2.55
N GLY A 51 17.63 -18.31 2.31
CA GLY A 51 18.14 -18.62 0.96
C GLY A 51 18.41 -17.39 0.10
N GLU A 52 18.51 -17.60 -1.20
CA GLU A 52 18.72 -16.54 -2.17
C GLU A 52 17.48 -15.69 -2.38
N LEU A 53 17.69 -14.40 -2.63
CA LEU A 53 16.61 -13.48 -2.97
C LEU A 53 16.15 -13.75 -4.40
N PRO A 54 14.86 -14.06 -4.62
CA PRO A 54 14.35 -14.29 -5.97
C PRO A 54 14.50 -13.06 -6.88
N LYS A 55 14.84 -13.30 -8.16
CA LYS A 55 15.09 -12.25 -9.18
C LYS A 55 13.99 -11.20 -9.25
N LYS A 56 12.73 -11.57 -9.12
CA LYS A 56 11.57 -10.65 -9.13
C LYS A 56 11.63 -9.51 -8.12
N TYR A 57 12.46 -9.59 -7.07
CA TYR A 57 12.66 -8.50 -6.11
C TYR A 57 13.55 -7.40 -6.66
N TYR A 58 14.48 -7.77 -7.57
CA TYR A 58 15.37 -6.81 -8.23
C TYR A 58 14.66 -6.05 -9.35
N ASP A 59 13.70 -6.69 -9.99
CA ASP A 59 13.11 -6.27 -11.27
C ASP A 59 11.69 -5.71 -11.10
N ALA A 60 11.22 -5.55 -9.85
CA ALA A 60 9.86 -5.09 -9.58
C ALA A 60 9.63 -3.67 -10.09
N MET A 61 8.55 -3.46 -10.83
CA MET A 61 8.06 -2.14 -11.23
C MET A 61 7.59 -1.35 -10.02
N ASP A 62 7.57 0.00 -10.13
CA ASP A 62 6.92 0.84 -9.13
C ASP A 62 5.44 0.44 -8.97
N PRO A 63 4.97 0.17 -7.74
CA PRO A 63 3.63 -0.35 -7.52
C PRO A 63 2.53 0.65 -7.90
N PHE A 64 2.74 1.96 -7.78
CA PHE A 64 1.71 2.94 -8.12
C PHE A 64 1.52 3.04 -9.63
N VAL A 65 2.60 2.94 -10.40
CA VAL A 65 2.55 2.93 -11.86
C VAL A 65 1.86 1.67 -12.36
N ALA A 66 2.30 0.50 -11.90
CA ALA A 66 1.72 -0.79 -12.28
C ALA A 66 0.23 -0.90 -11.89
N LEU A 67 -0.12 -0.49 -10.67
CA LEU A 67 -1.51 -0.53 -10.21
C LEU A 67 -2.41 0.49 -10.92
N MET A 68 -1.85 1.64 -11.38
CA MET A 68 -2.64 2.58 -12.16
C MET A 68 -2.95 2.03 -13.56
N ALA A 69 -1.99 1.36 -14.20
CA ALA A 69 -2.22 0.68 -15.48
C ALA A 69 -3.35 -0.38 -15.35
N ALA A 70 -3.29 -1.19 -14.29
CA ALA A 70 -4.33 -2.16 -13.96
C ALA A 70 -5.70 -1.51 -13.70
N ALA A 71 -5.73 -0.40 -12.97
CA ALA A 71 -6.98 0.31 -12.65
C ALA A 71 -7.61 0.96 -13.88
N ALA A 72 -6.82 1.41 -14.84
CA ALA A 72 -7.30 2.08 -16.05
C ALA A 72 -8.13 1.17 -16.95
N VAL A 73 -7.84 -0.13 -16.98
CA VAL A 73 -8.49 -1.12 -17.86
C VAL A 73 -9.61 -1.92 -17.15
N THR A 74 -9.85 -1.66 -15.88
CA THR A 74 -10.84 -2.38 -15.05
C THR A 74 -11.85 -1.43 -14.42
N LYS A 75 -12.98 -1.97 -13.95
CA LYS A 75 -14.09 -1.16 -13.40
C LYS A 75 -14.47 -1.50 -11.97
N LYS A 76 -14.21 -2.72 -11.51
CA LYS A 76 -14.71 -3.24 -10.22
C LYS A 76 -13.61 -3.71 -9.29
N ILE A 77 -12.59 -4.38 -9.81
CA ILE A 77 -11.51 -4.94 -9.01
C ILE A 77 -10.76 -3.82 -8.27
N LYS A 78 -10.45 -4.04 -7.00
CA LYS A 78 -9.64 -3.12 -6.22
C LYS A 78 -8.16 -3.32 -6.54
N VAL A 79 -7.40 -2.25 -6.45
CA VAL A 79 -5.95 -2.27 -6.65
C VAL A 79 -5.27 -1.83 -5.36
N GLY A 80 -4.22 -2.52 -4.94
CA GLY A 80 -3.61 -2.24 -3.65
C GLY A 80 -2.10 -2.47 -3.61
N THR A 81 -1.40 -1.67 -2.83
CA THR A 81 0.02 -1.90 -2.55
C THR A 81 0.21 -3.03 -1.56
N GLY A 82 1.01 -4.01 -1.89
CA GLY A 82 1.19 -5.18 -1.04
C GLY A 82 2.65 -5.52 -0.69
N VAL A 83 3.41 -4.62 -0.08
CA VAL A 83 3.06 -3.36 0.58
C VAL A 83 3.91 -2.18 0.09
N CYS A 84 3.40 -0.94 0.23
CA CYS A 84 4.20 0.28 0.04
C CYS A 84 5.18 0.45 1.21
N LEU A 85 6.46 0.73 0.92
CA LEU A 85 7.51 0.92 1.91
C LEU A 85 7.57 2.38 2.39
N VAL A 86 6.60 2.80 3.18
CA VAL A 86 6.42 4.20 3.60
C VAL A 86 7.63 4.80 4.33
N ALA A 87 8.50 3.97 4.90
CA ALA A 87 9.74 4.45 5.53
C ALA A 87 10.81 4.91 4.52
N GLN A 88 10.65 4.60 3.23
CA GLN A 88 11.57 4.96 2.15
C GLN A 88 11.05 6.10 1.27
N ARG A 89 9.76 6.43 1.35
CA ARG A 89 9.09 7.40 0.46
C ARG A 89 8.83 8.73 1.16
N ASP A 90 8.99 9.83 0.43
CA ASP A 90 8.54 11.14 0.89
C ASP A 90 7.02 11.14 1.15
N PRO A 91 6.55 11.65 2.30
CA PRO A 91 5.13 11.59 2.67
C PRO A 91 4.24 12.51 1.82
N ILE A 92 4.75 13.65 1.34
CA ILE A 92 3.97 14.60 0.52
C ILE A 92 3.76 13.99 -0.87
N GLN A 93 4.82 13.48 -1.49
CA GLN A 93 4.74 12.82 -2.78
C GLN A 93 3.88 11.55 -2.71
N THR A 94 4.04 10.75 -1.66
CA THR A 94 3.24 9.53 -1.48
C THR A 94 1.77 9.85 -1.27
N ALA A 95 1.45 10.88 -0.48
CA ALA A 95 0.07 11.34 -0.31
C ALA A 95 -0.55 11.79 -1.64
N LYS A 96 0.23 12.45 -2.50
CA LYS A 96 -0.20 12.86 -3.85
C LYS A 96 -0.48 11.64 -4.73
N LEU A 97 0.42 10.66 -4.76
CA LEU A 97 0.25 9.43 -5.54
C LEU A 97 -1.01 8.67 -5.11
N VAL A 98 -1.18 8.47 -3.79
CA VAL A 98 -2.36 7.80 -3.22
C VAL A 98 -3.65 8.52 -3.58
N ALA A 99 -3.70 9.84 -3.46
CA ALA A 99 -4.88 10.62 -3.81
C ALA A 99 -5.20 10.53 -5.31
N SER A 100 -4.17 10.56 -6.15
CA SER A 100 -4.31 10.49 -7.61
C SER A 100 -4.84 9.14 -8.07
N ILE A 101 -4.23 8.04 -7.61
CA ILE A 101 -4.70 6.70 -7.99
C ILE A 101 -6.09 6.41 -7.44
N ASP A 102 -6.42 6.92 -6.25
CA ASP A 102 -7.75 6.75 -5.67
C ASP A 102 -8.82 7.50 -6.47
N GLN A 103 -8.54 8.73 -6.91
CA GLN A 103 -9.41 9.49 -7.80
C GLN A 103 -9.60 8.78 -9.15
N LEU A 104 -8.50 8.44 -9.82
CA LEU A 104 -8.52 7.84 -11.16
C LEU A 104 -9.13 6.44 -11.18
N SER A 105 -9.03 5.71 -10.07
CA SER A 105 -9.67 4.40 -9.91
C SER A 105 -11.11 4.46 -9.40
N ASN A 106 -11.68 5.67 -9.20
CA ASN A 106 -13.02 5.84 -8.60
C ASN A 106 -13.15 5.19 -7.22
N GLY A 107 -12.16 5.39 -6.34
CA GLY A 107 -12.21 4.90 -4.96
C GLY A 107 -11.96 3.39 -4.82
N ARG A 108 -11.21 2.78 -5.74
CA ARG A 108 -10.86 1.35 -5.69
C ARG A 108 -9.47 1.09 -5.10
N PHE A 109 -8.76 2.12 -4.66
CA PHE A 109 -7.41 1.97 -4.13
C PHE A 109 -7.41 1.50 -2.67
N LEU A 110 -6.52 0.57 -2.36
CA LEU A 110 -6.23 0.05 -1.03
C LEU A 110 -4.76 0.34 -0.69
N PHE A 111 -4.52 1.13 0.35
CA PHE A 111 -3.18 1.52 0.72
C PHE A 111 -2.57 0.54 1.71
N GLY A 112 -1.98 -0.52 1.20
CA GLY A 112 -1.21 -1.47 2.02
C GLY A 112 0.19 -0.93 2.29
N ILE A 113 0.58 -0.87 3.57
CA ILE A 113 1.85 -0.29 4.01
C ILE A 113 2.71 -1.26 4.79
N GLY A 114 4.00 -1.12 4.66
CA GLY A 114 5.01 -1.88 5.40
C GLY A 114 6.20 -1.01 5.79
N ASN A 115 7.00 -1.52 6.74
CA ASN A 115 8.16 -0.77 7.24
C ASN A 115 9.48 -1.25 6.64
N GLY A 116 9.45 -2.20 5.70
CA GLY A 116 10.65 -2.75 5.06
C GLY A 116 11.46 -3.70 5.95
N TRP A 117 12.21 -4.56 5.31
CA TRP A 117 13.14 -5.53 5.95
C TRP A 117 14.58 -5.31 5.52
N ASN A 118 14.79 -4.74 4.31
CA ASN A 118 16.11 -4.54 3.74
C ASN A 118 16.71 -3.23 4.27
N ARG A 119 17.68 -3.36 5.19
CA ARG A 119 18.36 -2.22 5.82
C ARG A 119 19.09 -1.38 4.78
N ASP A 120 19.85 -2.02 3.92
CA ASP A 120 20.73 -1.37 2.95
C ASP A 120 19.91 -0.54 1.94
N GLU A 121 18.79 -1.08 1.47
CA GLU A 121 17.84 -0.37 0.60
C GLU A 121 17.28 0.88 1.31
N MET A 122 16.90 0.72 2.57
CA MET A 122 16.34 1.81 3.37
C MET A 122 17.36 2.91 3.65
N GLU A 123 18.60 2.55 3.96
CA GLU A 123 19.69 3.49 4.21
C GLU A 123 20.06 4.27 2.95
N ASN A 124 19.97 3.69 1.76
CA ASN A 124 20.13 4.39 0.49
C ASN A 124 19.05 5.48 0.26
N HIS A 125 17.88 5.35 0.90
CA HIS A 125 16.85 6.38 0.95
C HIS A 125 17.01 7.38 2.11
N GLY A 126 18.16 7.37 2.80
CA GLY A 126 18.44 8.26 3.92
C GLY A 126 17.71 7.92 5.22
N THR A 127 17.05 6.77 5.30
CA THR A 127 16.32 6.37 6.50
C THR A 127 17.16 5.43 7.38
N LYS A 128 17.34 5.79 8.64
CA LYS A 128 17.95 4.91 9.64
C LYS A 128 17.01 3.73 9.93
N PHE A 129 17.52 2.51 9.79
CA PHE A 129 16.72 1.29 9.93
C PHE A 129 16.04 1.18 11.30
N GLU A 130 16.69 1.59 12.37
CA GLU A 130 16.19 1.53 13.73
C GLU A 130 14.95 2.41 13.93
N SER A 131 14.92 3.57 13.28
CA SER A 131 13.83 4.55 13.40
C SER A 131 12.65 4.29 12.48
N ARG A 132 12.76 3.31 11.56
CA ARG A 132 11.77 3.06 10.50
C ARG A 132 10.31 2.92 10.97
N HIS A 133 10.10 2.35 12.17
CA HIS A 133 8.75 2.17 12.71
C HIS A 133 8.14 3.49 13.19
N LYS A 134 8.96 4.36 13.80
CA LYS A 134 8.54 5.68 14.24
C LYS A 134 8.30 6.58 13.03
N LEU A 135 9.26 6.62 12.11
CA LEU A 135 9.17 7.39 10.87
C LEU A 135 7.93 7.00 10.04
N ALA A 136 7.70 5.70 9.85
CA ALA A 136 6.53 5.22 9.11
C ALA A 136 5.20 5.66 9.76
N ARG A 137 5.12 5.66 11.10
CA ARG A 137 3.94 6.17 11.80
C ARG A 137 3.75 7.66 11.53
N GLU A 138 4.76 8.49 11.71
CA GLU A 138 4.67 9.93 11.49
C GLU A 138 4.32 10.25 10.03
N ARG A 139 4.91 9.53 9.06
CA ARG A 139 4.55 9.68 7.64
C ARG A 139 3.09 9.35 7.37
N VAL A 140 2.54 8.29 7.99
CA VAL A 140 1.11 7.95 7.86
C VAL A 140 0.22 9.01 8.49
N GLU A 141 0.56 9.50 9.68
CA GLU A 141 -0.17 10.58 10.36
C GLU A 141 -0.15 11.87 9.53
N ALA A 142 1.02 12.23 8.97
CA ALA A 142 1.20 13.36 8.07
C ALA A 142 0.35 13.22 6.79
N MET A 143 0.38 12.05 6.15
CA MET A 143 -0.46 11.77 4.97
C MET A 143 -1.94 11.86 5.28
N LYS A 144 -2.40 11.40 6.44
CA LYS A 144 -3.79 11.58 6.88
C LYS A 144 -4.16 13.05 7.01
N ALA A 145 -3.29 13.88 7.59
CA ALA A 145 -3.51 15.32 7.64
C ALA A 145 -3.63 15.92 6.23
N ILE A 146 -2.73 15.50 5.31
CA ILE A 146 -2.75 15.93 3.91
C ILE A 146 -4.08 15.58 3.22
N TRP A 147 -4.63 14.40 3.45
CA TRP A 147 -5.87 13.97 2.80
C TRP A 147 -7.13 14.59 3.37
N THR A 148 -7.12 14.96 4.67
CA THR A 148 -8.33 15.37 5.38
C THR A 148 -8.48 16.87 5.61
N LYS A 149 -7.35 17.60 5.73
CA LYS A 149 -7.36 19.05 5.98
C LYS A 149 -7.27 19.84 4.68
N SER A 150 -7.91 21.02 4.60
CA SER A 150 -7.79 21.94 3.46
C SER A 150 -6.40 22.57 3.38
N LYS A 151 -5.86 22.97 4.52
CA LYS A 151 -4.50 23.48 4.71
C LYS A 151 -3.78 22.56 5.70
N PRO A 152 -3.26 21.42 5.25
CA PRO A 152 -2.54 20.50 6.12
C PRO A 152 -1.20 21.08 6.55
N GLU A 153 -0.87 20.82 7.80
CA GLU A 153 0.45 21.00 8.43
C GLU A 153 0.73 19.78 9.30
N TYR A 154 1.98 19.51 9.54
CA TYR A 154 2.40 18.43 10.43
C TYR A 154 3.75 18.76 11.08
N HIS A 155 3.83 18.68 12.41
CA HIS A 155 5.03 18.97 13.20
C HIS A 155 5.32 17.78 14.12
N GLY A 156 6.01 16.79 13.60
CA GLY A 156 6.50 15.62 14.31
C GLY A 156 7.98 15.74 14.63
N GLU A 157 8.55 14.69 15.17
CA GLU A 157 10.00 14.63 15.45
C GLU A 157 10.83 14.39 14.18
N MET A 158 10.28 13.66 13.22
CA MET A 158 10.97 13.21 12.01
C MET A 158 10.33 13.73 10.72
N VAL A 159 9.09 14.18 10.78
CA VAL A 159 8.33 14.73 9.64
C VAL A 159 7.82 16.10 10.02
N ASN A 160 8.18 17.11 9.23
CA ASN A 160 7.75 18.49 9.46
C ASN A 160 7.42 19.17 8.13
N PHE A 161 6.29 19.86 8.08
CA PHE A 161 5.95 20.80 7.01
C PHE A 161 4.91 21.80 7.49
N ASP A 162 5.05 23.02 7.01
CA ASP A 162 4.16 24.13 7.28
C ASP A 162 2.85 24.01 6.49
N PRO A 163 1.82 24.83 6.80
CA PRO A 163 0.55 24.82 6.08
C PRO A 163 0.73 24.92 4.56
N MET A 164 0.18 23.99 3.84
CA MET A 164 0.29 23.92 2.38
C MET A 164 -1.05 23.62 1.71
N MET A 165 -1.12 23.87 0.42
CA MET A 165 -2.25 23.48 -0.43
C MET A 165 -1.87 22.26 -1.27
N THR A 166 -2.63 21.18 -1.18
CA THR A 166 -2.39 19.96 -1.94
C THR A 166 -3.71 19.29 -2.34
N TRP A 167 -3.97 19.29 -3.62
CA TRP A 167 -5.14 18.70 -4.27
C TRP A 167 -4.71 17.85 -5.46
N PRO A 168 -5.50 16.82 -5.92
CA PRO A 168 -6.80 16.44 -5.38
C PRO A 168 -6.69 15.78 -4.01
N LYS A 169 -7.82 15.73 -3.27
CA LYS A 169 -7.97 14.83 -2.11
C LYS A 169 -8.46 13.47 -2.62
N PRO A 170 -8.26 12.37 -1.87
CA PRO A 170 -8.77 11.07 -2.26
C PRO A 170 -10.28 11.05 -2.51
N ALA A 171 -10.75 10.18 -3.40
CA ALA A 171 -12.18 9.96 -3.64
C ALA A 171 -12.84 9.32 -2.40
N GLN A 172 -12.19 8.34 -1.79
CA GLN A 172 -12.62 7.71 -0.55
C GLN A 172 -12.47 8.66 0.65
N LYS A 173 -13.46 8.67 1.53
CA LYS A 173 -13.46 9.53 2.72
C LYS A 173 -13.43 8.71 4.01
N PRO A 174 -12.65 9.12 5.00
CA PRO A 174 -11.77 10.32 5.03
C PRO A 174 -10.52 10.16 4.16
N HIS A 175 -10.11 8.95 3.82
CA HIS A 175 -8.99 8.55 2.96
C HIS A 175 -9.14 7.08 2.56
N PRO A 176 -8.36 6.54 1.59
CA PRO A 176 -8.33 5.12 1.29
C PRO A 176 -8.04 4.27 2.52
N PRO A 177 -8.59 3.04 2.59
CA PRO A 177 -8.26 2.12 3.68
C PRO A 177 -6.75 1.89 3.77
N ILE A 178 -6.19 2.05 4.98
CA ILE A 178 -4.78 1.80 5.28
C ILE A 178 -4.65 0.42 5.91
N LEU A 179 -3.89 -0.47 5.26
CA LEU A 179 -3.69 -1.84 5.70
C LEU A 179 -2.23 -2.06 6.10
N VAL A 180 -1.99 -2.43 7.36
CA VAL A 180 -0.61 -2.66 7.82
C VAL A 180 -0.19 -4.10 7.61
N GLY A 181 0.84 -4.29 6.78
CA GLY A 181 1.52 -5.57 6.61
C GLY A 181 2.53 -5.87 7.72
N GLY A 182 2.77 -7.16 7.97
CA GLY A 182 3.82 -7.64 8.86
C GLY A 182 3.39 -8.75 9.82
N ALA A 183 4.34 -9.16 10.68
CA ALA A 183 4.13 -10.27 11.60
C ALA A 183 3.25 -9.88 12.81
N PHE A 184 2.40 -10.81 13.21
CA PHE A 184 1.68 -10.73 14.51
C PHE A 184 2.67 -10.93 15.66
N PRO A 185 2.51 -10.23 16.81
CA PRO A 185 1.46 -9.26 17.15
C PRO A 185 1.78 -7.81 16.75
N TYR A 186 2.95 -7.54 16.24
CA TYR A 186 3.43 -6.17 15.99
C TYR A 186 2.62 -5.44 14.92
N ALA A 187 2.26 -6.12 13.82
CA ALA A 187 1.41 -5.53 12.79
C ALA A 187 0.01 -5.19 13.32
N ALA A 188 -0.57 -6.05 14.14
CA ALA A 188 -1.87 -5.81 14.78
C ALA A 188 -1.85 -4.56 15.68
N ARG A 189 -0.81 -4.41 16.52
CA ARG A 189 -0.65 -3.22 17.37
C ARG A 189 -0.53 -1.94 16.55
N ARG A 190 0.20 -1.98 15.43
CA ARG A 190 0.32 -0.84 14.52
C ARG A 190 -1.01 -0.53 13.82
N ALA A 191 -1.74 -1.56 13.38
CA ALA A 191 -3.03 -1.40 12.74
C ALA A 191 -4.04 -0.70 13.67
N ILE A 192 -4.15 -1.13 14.90
CA ILE A 192 -5.01 -0.49 15.91
C ILE A 192 -4.62 0.98 16.14
N ARG A 193 -3.33 1.28 16.11
CA ARG A 193 -2.82 2.60 16.48
C ARG A 193 -3.03 3.65 15.40
N TYR A 194 -2.82 3.32 14.11
CA TYR A 194 -2.81 4.32 13.04
C TYR A 194 -3.32 3.84 11.67
N ALA A 195 -3.92 2.66 11.57
CA ALA A 195 -4.44 2.16 10.30
C ALA A 195 -5.94 1.83 10.37
N THR A 196 -6.49 1.38 9.26
CA THR A 196 -7.90 0.96 9.17
C THR A 196 -8.03 -0.54 9.48
N ALA A 197 -7.05 -1.35 9.06
CA ALA A 197 -7.00 -2.79 9.30
C ALA A 197 -5.57 -3.33 9.26
N GLY A 198 -5.37 -4.56 9.74
CA GLY A 198 -4.10 -5.28 9.66
C GLY A 198 -4.19 -6.43 8.66
N CYS A 199 -3.13 -6.62 7.87
CA CYS A 199 -2.96 -7.79 7.01
C CYS A 199 -1.88 -8.70 7.60
N ARG A 200 -2.20 -9.98 7.86
CA ARG A 200 -1.20 -10.98 8.25
C ARG A 200 -0.50 -11.49 7.01
N THR A 201 0.81 -11.32 6.97
CA THR A 201 1.64 -12.14 6.10
C THR A 201 1.88 -13.48 6.81
N ALA A 202 1.29 -14.55 6.29
CA ALA A 202 1.59 -15.89 6.77
C ALA A 202 3.00 -16.27 6.31
N ARG A 203 3.93 -16.45 7.24
CA ARG A 203 5.17 -17.18 6.98
C ARG A 203 4.88 -18.66 7.09
N GLY A 204 5.12 -19.41 6.03
CA GLY A 204 5.16 -20.87 6.02
C GLY A 204 3.85 -21.56 5.65
N ARG A 205 3.93 -22.43 4.65
CA ARG A 205 3.04 -23.53 4.26
C ARG A 205 1.60 -23.45 4.75
N SER A 206 0.77 -22.71 4.08
CA SER A 206 -0.65 -22.97 3.85
C SER A 206 -1.30 -21.77 3.20
N THR A 207 -1.87 -21.94 2.05
CA THR A 207 -2.71 -21.00 1.31
C THR A 207 -4.09 -20.80 1.95
N ARG A 208 -4.16 -20.64 3.28
CA ARG A 208 -5.39 -20.26 3.95
C ARG A 208 -5.33 -18.79 4.34
N THR A 209 -5.98 -17.99 3.53
CA THR A 209 -6.23 -16.57 3.75
C THR A 209 -6.96 -16.35 5.07
N CYS A 210 -6.40 -15.51 5.94
CA CYS A 210 -7.03 -15.17 7.21
C CYS A 210 -8.19 -14.20 6.99
N ALA A 211 -9.40 -14.72 7.05
CA ALA A 211 -10.66 -13.95 6.96
C ALA A 211 -11.11 -13.34 8.31
N THR A 212 -10.26 -13.25 9.34
CA THR A 212 -10.71 -13.00 10.71
C THR A 212 -10.06 -11.81 11.41
N CYS A 213 -9.88 -10.67 10.72
CA CYS A 213 -9.47 -9.44 11.41
C CYS A 213 -10.17 -8.21 10.83
N CYS A 214 -11.50 -8.26 10.66
CA CYS A 214 -12.31 -7.06 10.55
C CYS A 214 -13.13 -6.91 11.83
N PRO A 215 -12.99 -5.81 12.59
CA PRO A 215 -14.03 -5.48 13.57
C PRO A 215 -15.33 -5.14 12.82
N SER A 216 -16.41 -5.77 13.21
CA SER A 216 -17.74 -5.70 12.62
C SER A 216 -18.46 -4.38 12.95
N SER A 217 -17.96 -3.23 12.51
CA SER A 217 -18.66 -1.96 12.74
C SER A 217 -18.63 -0.93 11.62
N ALA A 218 -18.08 -1.26 10.45
CA ALA A 218 -18.25 -0.43 9.27
C ALA A 218 -19.21 -1.09 8.30
N ARG A 219 -20.52 -0.89 8.47
CA ARG A 219 -21.52 -1.24 7.45
C ARG A 219 -21.31 -0.30 6.26
N TRP A 220 -20.63 -0.81 5.24
CA TRP A 220 -20.62 -0.18 3.93
C TRP A 220 -22.04 -0.25 3.35
N ARG A 221 -22.69 0.89 3.13
CA ARG A 221 -23.95 0.98 2.38
C ARG A 221 -23.59 1.40 0.95
N PRO A 222 -23.98 0.63 -0.08
CA PRO A 222 -23.89 1.10 -1.47
C PRO A 222 -24.83 2.30 -1.66
N ARG A 223 -24.34 3.33 -2.37
CA ARG A 223 -25.22 4.43 -2.80
C ARG A 223 -26.22 3.91 -3.83
N PRO A 224 -27.48 4.36 -3.78
CA PRO A 224 -28.44 4.03 -4.84
C PRO A 224 -27.97 4.66 -6.16
N SER A 225 -28.09 3.88 -7.24
CA SER A 225 -27.80 4.32 -8.60
C SER A 225 -28.63 5.54 -8.96
N ALA A 226 -27.97 6.65 -9.29
CA ALA A 226 -28.63 7.79 -9.92
C ALA A 226 -29.14 7.32 -11.28
N LYS A 227 -30.45 7.32 -11.48
CA LYS A 227 -31.06 7.17 -12.80
C LYS A 227 -30.70 8.40 -13.62
N CYS A 228 -30.01 8.19 -14.74
CA CYS A 228 -29.94 9.19 -15.78
C CYS A 228 -31.37 9.47 -16.31
N ARG A 229 -31.73 10.73 -16.30
CA ARG A 229 -32.74 11.28 -17.21
C ARG A 229 -32.03 12.07 -18.29
#